data_52daaf8491c8a7d374c3eb08532fdd39
#
_entry.id   52daaf8491c8a7d374c3eb08532fdd39
#
_cell.length_a   1.000
_cell.length_b   1.000
_cell.length_c   1.000
_cell.angle_alpha   90.00
_cell.angle_beta   90.00
_cell.angle_gamma   90.00
#
_symmetry.space_group_name_H-M   'P 1'
#
loop_
_entity.id
_entity.type
_entity.pdbx_description
1 polymer ?
#
loop_
_entity_poly.entity_id
_entity_poly.type
_entity_poly.pdbx_seq_one_letter_code
_entity_poly.pdbx_strand_id
1 'polypeptide(L)'
;MKKTQTYSKIQTLYCRYKNLNKVELPNPKWKAFQNKIILGHFSDDYMEYIKDLKFDCFSKIDGTSSKIVYYPSTGECFCGGKTDNADIVGTGQKPFLDNIIDRIKPILAELFPKESAKFVPVTNDKNQIIRTDSGEYFTPTEHGFYTVEVEEVPVYIYGEFFGKKIQKGGNYDKDKNRFNIFDICVQGWYVPINMLNDYAAKLGLDVAPYIGQMSIPEAEKMVIEGFKTLVPNVSNPDYLEEGIVARPVVPIKDPRGKRIIVKIKTCDYNELQAAIKQVGEEEYFKFNAWYLDNQKEIES
;
A
#
# COMPACT_ATOMS: atom_id res chain seq x y z
N MET A 1 -17.25 -16.31 4.64
CA MET A 1 -16.57 -15.30 3.76
C MET A 1 -15.21 -15.87 3.39
N LYS A 2 -14.89 -16.02 2.10
CA LYS A 2 -13.55 -16.43 1.68
C LYS A 2 -12.55 -15.37 2.14
N LYS A 3 -11.44 -15.78 2.77
CA LYS A 3 -10.36 -14.86 3.12
C LYS A 3 -9.77 -14.28 1.83
N THR A 4 -9.79 -12.96 1.66
CA THR A 4 -9.18 -12.30 0.51
C THR A 4 -7.81 -11.77 0.87
N GLN A 5 -6.92 -11.69 -0.12
CA GLN A 5 -5.57 -11.18 0.10
C GLN A 5 -5.62 -9.70 0.50
N THR A 6 -5.02 -9.38 1.63
CA THR A 6 -4.82 -8.00 2.07
C THR A 6 -3.62 -7.40 1.33
N TYR A 7 -3.79 -6.19 0.78
CA TYR A 7 -2.64 -5.47 0.23
C TYR A 7 -1.59 -5.23 1.31
N SER A 8 -0.35 -5.62 1.02
CA SER A 8 0.75 -5.51 1.98
C SER A 8 0.89 -4.06 2.49
N LYS A 9 1.08 -3.89 3.80
CA LYS A 9 1.32 -2.57 4.37
C LYS A 9 2.60 -2.00 3.77
N ILE A 10 2.47 -0.85 3.07
CA ILE A 10 3.63 -0.13 2.55
C ILE A 10 4.39 0.47 3.73
N GLN A 11 5.70 0.22 3.80
CA GLN A 11 6.56 0.77 4.84
C GLN A 11 6.77 2.27 4.65
N THR A 12 6.94 2.99 5.76
CA THR A 12 7.48 4.37 5.73
C THR A 12 8.97 4.32 5.44
N LEU A 13 9.50 5.36 4.81
CA LEU A 13 10.92 5.40 4.46
C LEU A 13 11.81 5.27 5.70
N TYR A 14 11.51 6.05 6.74
CA TYR A 14 12.32 6.12 7.95
C TYR A 14 11.66 5.46 9.15
N CYS A 15 12.49 4.97 10.06
CA CYS A 15 12.11 4.58 11.42
C CYS A 15 11.48 5.74 12.17
N ARG A 16 10.86 5.45 13.30
CA ARG A 16 10.25 6.46 14.18
C ARG A 16 10.75 6.30 15.61
N TYR A 17 10.88 7.41 16.31
CA TYR A 17 11.11 7.39 17.75
C TYR A 17 9.93 6.72 18.45
N LYS A 18 10.22 5.69 19.25
CA LYS A 18 9.20 4.89 19.95
C LYS A 18 9.40 4.92 21.44
N ASN A 19 8.36 4.55 22.17
CA ASN A 19 8.38 4.29 23.62
C ASN A 19 8.85 5.45 24.52
N LEU A 20 8.99 6.69 23.99
CA LEU A 20 9.41 7.85 24.80
C LEU A 20 8.48 8.16 25.99
N ASN A 21 7.25 7.64 25.95
CA ASN A 21 6.29 7.77 27.05
C ASN A 21 6.48 6.70 28.14
N LYS A 22 7.34 5.69 27.90
CA LYS A 22 7.55 4.56 28.82
C LYS A 22 8.87 4.64 29.57
N VAL A 23 9.74 5.58 29.20
CA VAL A 23 11.07 5.75 29.79
C VAL A 23 11.19 7.13 30.42
N GLU A 24 12.08 7.24 31.42
CA GLU A 24 12.45 8.53 31.99
C GLU A 24 13.40 9.25 31.04
N LEU A 25 12.98 10.42 30.57
CA LEU A 25 13.76 11.21 29.61
C LEU A 25 14.63 12.22 30.35
N PRO A 26 15.93 12.37 29.97
CA PRO A 26 16.82 13.40 30.51
C PRO A 26 16.24 14.82 30.40
N ASN A 27 15.46 15.08 29.35
CA ASN A 27 14.73 16.33 29.15
C ASN A 27 13.26 16.01 28.83
N PRO A 28 12.29 16.41 29.68
CA PRO A 28 10.86 16.14 29.44
C PRO A 28 10.32 16.71 28.13
N LYS A 29 10.94 17.75 27.56
CA LYS A 29 10.53 18.33 26.26
C LYS A 29 10.72 17.36 25.11
N TRP A 30 11.60 16.37 25.23
CA TRP A 30 11.90 15.37 24.21
C TRP A 30 10.71 14.44 23.88
N LYS A 31 9.66 14.42 24.72
CA LYS A 31 8.38 13.76 24.42
C LYS A 31 7.74 14.27 23.12
N ALA A 32 8.06 15.50 22.68
CA ALA A 32 7.57 16.06 21.43
C ALA A 32 7.99 15.21 20.20
N PHE A 33 9.09 14.45 20.31
CA PHE A 33 9.57 13.61 19.23
C PHE A 33 8.90 12.20 19.18
N GLN A 34 8.05 11.86 20.13
CA GLN A 34 7.31 10.57 20.10
C GLN A 34 6.61 10.36 18.75
N ASN A 35 6.87 9.23 18.10
CA ASN A 35 6.35 8.83 16.80
C ASN A 35 6.81 9.69 15.59
N LYS A 36 7.74 10.65 15.77
CA LYS A 36 8.34 11.38 14.65
C LYS A 36 9.40 10.52 13.95
N ILE A 37 9.64 10.81 12.68
CA ILE A 37 10.64 10.08 11.89
C ILE A 37 12.07 10.38 12.39
N ILE A 38 12.96 9.41 12.22
CA ILE A 38 14.40 9.52 12.50
C ILE A 38 15.08 9.69 11.15
N LEU A 39 15.42 10.94 10.79
CA LEU A 39 16.06 11.22 9.51
C LEU A 39 17.37 10.43 9.35
N GLY A 40 17.57 9.86 8.18
CA GLY A 40 18.74 9.05 7.86
C GLY A 40 18.70 7.61 8.39
N HIS A 41 17.68 7.22 9.17
CA HIS A 41 17.53 5.85 9.67
C HIS A 41 16.36 5.16 8.95
N PHE A 42 16.66 4.40 7.91
CA PHE A 42 15.67 3.69 7.12
C PHE A 42 14.90 2.64 7.94
N SER A 43 13.63 2.47 7.61
CA SER A 43 12.79 1.43 8.25
C SER A 43 13.24 0.01 7.92
N ASP A 44 13.91 -0.16 6.79
CA ASP A 44 14.52 -1.41 6.35
C ASP A 44 15.97 -1.12 5.93
N ASP A 45 16.94 -1.79 6.53
CA ASP A 45 18.39 -1.53 6.37
C ASP A 45 18.86 -1.65 4.91
N TYR A 46 18.22 -2.51 4.10
CA TYR A 46 18.56 -2.66 2.69
C TYR A 46 18.32 -1.38 1.87
N MET A 47 17.50 -0.45 2.37
CA MET A 47 17.25 0.82 1.66
C MET A 47 18.52 1.65 1.49
N GLU A 48 19.48 1.54 2.41
CA GLU A 48 20.77 2.22 2.30
C GLU A 48 21.52 1.82 1.02
N TYR A 49 21.37 0.57 0.59
CA TYR A 49 22.08 0.02 -0.58
C TYR A 49 21.37 0.29 -1.90
N ILE A 50 20.07 0.58 -1.86
CA ILE A 50 19.26 0.74 -3.08
C ILE A 50 18.68 2.14 -3.27
N LYS A 51 18.84 3.03 -2.31
CA LYS A 51 18.26 4.40 -2.33
C LYS A 51 18.61 5.22 -3.59
N ASP A 52 19.80 4.96 -4.16
CA ASP A 52 20.30 5.67 -5.35
C ASP A 52 19.87 5.01 -6.68
N LEU A 53 19.21 3.85 -6.63
CA LEU A 53 18.57 3.26 -7.81
C LEU A 53 17.39 4.13 -8.25
N LYS A 54 16.92 3.88 -9.49
CA LYS A 54 15.68 4.52 -9.97
C LYS A 54 14.45 3.76 -9.49
N PHE A 55 13.51 4.55 -8.99
CA PHE A 55 12.19 4.12 -8.54
C PHE A 55 11.12 4.76 -9.40
N ASP A 56 10.12 4.00 -9.81
CA ASP A 56 8.87 4.55 -10.33
C ASP A 56 8.10 5.18 -9.17
N CYS A 57 7.88 6.47 -9.26
CA CYS A 57 7.25 7.31 -8.24
C CYS A 57 5.84 7.71 -8.65
N PHE A 58 4.91 7.58 -7.72
CA PHE A 58 3.49 7.87 -7.90
C PHE A 58 3.01 8.82 -6.82
N SER A 59 2.03 9.67 -7.14
CA SER A 59 1.30 10.45 -6.14
C SER A 59 0.71 9.54 -5.08
N LYS A 60 0.96 9.85 -3.82
CA LYS A 60 0.28 9.23 -2.72
C LYS A 60 -1.03 9.96 -2.44
N ILE A 61 -2.09 9.46 -3.03
CA ILE A 61 -3.45 10.03 -2.85
C ILE A 61 -3.89 9.85 -1.39
N ASP A 62 -4.41 10.92 -0.79
CA ASP A 62 -5.01 10.92 0.55
C ASP A 62 -6.47 10.47 0.47
N GLY A 63 -6.69 9.21 0.73
CA GLY A 63 -8.00 8.58 0.62
C GLY A 63 -8.15 7.36 1.51
N THR A 64 -8.94 6.42 1.08
CA THR A 64 -9.18 5.13 1.74
C THR A 64 -8.88 3.99 0.78
N SER A 65 -7.93 3.16 1.15
CA SER A 65 -7.54 2.00 0.34
C SER A 65 -8.71 1.02 0.17
N SER A 66 -8.95 0.63 -1.06
CA SER A 66 -10.04 -0.24 -1.49
C SER A 66 -9.53 -1.29 -2.46
N LYS A 67 -10.29 -2.36 -2.61
CA LYS A 67 -10.03 -3.40 -3.59
C LYS A 67 -11.31 -3.84 -4.30
N ILE A 68 -11.17 -4.23 -5.55
CA ILE A 68 -12.15 -5.01 -6.30
C ILE A 68 -11.56 -6.40 -6.47
N VAL A 69 -12.36 -7.43 -6.21
CA VAL A 69 -11.98 -8.83 -6.27
C VAL A 69 -12.83 -9.50 -7.35
N TYR A 70 -12.19 -10.20 -8.27
CA TYR A 70 -12.85 -10.92 -9.35
C TYR A 70 -12.38 -12.37 -9.41
N TYR A 71 -13.32 -13.30 -9.43
CA TYR A 71 -13.08 -14.74 -9.57
C TYR A 71 -13.38 -15.20 -11.00
N PRO A 72 -12.35 -15.46 -11.83
CA PRO A 72 -12.56 -15.90 -13.21
C PRO A 72 -13.46 -17.13 -13.36
N SER A 73 -13.32 -18.14 -12.48
CA SER A 73 -14.09 -19.40 -12.62
C SER A 73 -15.60 -19.22 -12.51
N THR A 74 -16.05 -18.28 -11.68
CA THR A 74 -17.48 -18.05 -11.39
C THR A 74 -18.03 -16.76 -11.96
N GLY A 75 -17.12 -15.81 -12.34
CA GLY A 75 -17.50 -14.44 -12.69
C GLY A 75 -17.97 -13.61 -11.48
N GLU A 76 -17.78 -14.10 -10.24
CA GLU A 76 -18.11 -13.37 -9.04
C GLU A 76 -17.21 -12.14 -8.91
N CYS A 77 -17.79 -10.98 -8.62
CA CYS A 77 -17.05 -9.73 -8.45
C CYS A 77 -17.63 -8.95 -7.27
N PHE A 78 -16.76 -8.47 -6.38
CA PHE A 78 -17.18 -7.66 -5.22
C PHE A 78 -16.07 -6.68 -4.79
N CYS A 79 -16.43 -5.70 -3.98
CA CYS A 79 -15.48 -4.75 -3.41
C CYS A 79 -15.24 -5.00 -1.91
N GLY A 80 -14.07 -4.57 -1.45
CA GLY A 80 -13.67 -4.61 -0.05
C GLY A 80 -12.75 -3.44 0.30
N GLY A 81 -12.58 -3.21 1.58
CA GLY A 81 -11.59 -2.27 2.10
C GLY A 81 -10.20 -2.87 2.15
N LYS A 82 -9.31 -2.22 2.88
CA LYS A 82 -7.92 -2.66 3.07
C LYS A 82 -7.84 -4.05 3.72
N THR A 83 -8.72 -4.35 4.65
CA THR A 83 -8.85 -5.65 5.30
C THR A 83 -10.21 -6.24 5.00
N ASP A 84 -10.37 -7.57 5.16
CA ASP A 84 -11.65 -8.25 4.92
C ASP A 84 -12.75 -7.81 5.88
N ASN A 85 -12.36 -7.28 7.06
CA ASN A 85 -13.28 -6.78 8.08
C ASN A 85 -13.51 -5.26 7.98
N ALA A 86 -12.95 -4.58 6.97
CA ALA A 86 -13.17 -3.15 6.79
C ALA A 86 -14.63 -2.90 6.41
N ASP A 87 -15.36 -2.20 7.26
CA ASP A 87 -16.71 -1.75 6.95
C ASP A 87 -16.66 -0.61 5.94
N ILE A 88 -17.02 -0.91 4.70
CA ILE A 88 -17.14 0.07 3.61
C ILE A 88 -18.60 0.46 3.34
N VAL A 89 -19.56 -0.12 4.08
CA VAL A 89 -21.00 0.07 3.84
C VAL A 89 -21.46 1.46 4.27
N GLY A 90 -21.02 1.91 5.45
CA GLY A 90 -21.45 3.19 6.02
C GLY A 90 -20.79 4.44 5.42
N THR A 91 -19.75 4.29 4.59
CA THR A 91 -18.92 5.42 4.11
C THR A 91 -19.32 5.98 2.75
N GLY A 92 -20.34 5.42 2.09
CA GLY A 92 -20.66 5.71 0.69
C GLY A 92 -19.68 5.10 -0.32
N GLN A 93 -18.63 4.44 0.15
CA GLN A 93 -17.62 3.78 -0.67
C GLN A 93 -18.18 2.57 -1.41
N LYS A 94 -18.95 1.72 -0.71
CA LYS A 94 -19.50 0.51 -1.31
C LYS A 94 -20.44 0.80 -2.49
N PRO A 95 -21.47 1.66 -2.38
CA PRO A 95 -22.33 1.97 -3.52
C PRO A 95 -21.57 2.52 -4.72
N PHE A 96 -20.53 3.33 -4.48
CA PHE A 96 -19.70 3.87 -5.55
C PHE A 96 -18.90 2.77 -6.27
N LEU A 97 -18.29 1.86 -5.50
CA LEU A 97 -17.51 0.75 -6.06
C LEU A 97 -18.42 -0.30 -6.73
N ASP A 98 -19.63 -0.56 -6.19
CA ASP A 98 -20.59 -1.45 -6.82
C ASP A 98 -20.99 -0.94 -8.23
N ASN A 99 -21.20 0.36 -8.40
CA ASN A 99 -21.45 0.96 -9.73
C ASN A 99 -20.25 0.80 -10.69
N ILE A 100 -19.03 0.85 -10.17
CA ILE A 100 -17.83 0.55 -10.96
C ILE A 100 -17.85 -0.93 -11.37
N ILE A 101 -18.10 -1.83 -10.43
CA ILE A 101 -18.14 -3.28 -10.65
C ILE A 101 -19.15 -3.63 -11.74
N ASP A 102 -20.38 -3.10 -11.69
CA ASP A 102 -21.41 -3.37 -12.69
C ASP A 102 -20.94 -3.02 -14.10
N ARG A 103 -20.17 -1.94 -14.24
CA ARG A 103 -19.62 -1.48 -15.51
C ARG A 103 -18.44 -2.33 -16.00
N ILE A 104 -17.51 -2.68 -15.09
CA ILE A 104 -16.26 -3.36 -15.49
C ILE A 104 -16.37 -4.88 -15.51
N LYS A 105 -17.37 -5.47 -14.87
CA LYS A 105 -17.53 -6.94 -14.77
C LYS A 105 -17.55 -7.65 -16.12
N PRO A 106 -18.28 -7.17 -17.16
CA PRO A 106 -18.20 -7.77 -18.49
C PRO A 106 -16.80 -7.73 -19.09
N ILE A 107 -16.08 -6.60 -18.90
CA ILE A 107 -14.73 -6.41 -19.40
C ILE A 107 -13.75 -7.34 -18.67
N LEU A 108 -13.93 -7.51 -17.35
CA LEU A 108 -13.13 -8.44 -16.56
C LEU A 108 -13.31 -9.89 -17.05
N ALA A 109 -14.53 -10.28 -17.46
CA ALA A 109 -14.78 -11.62 -18.01
C ALA A 109 -14.08 -11.84 -19.37
N GLU A 110 -13.91 -10.79 -20.18
CA GLU A 110 -13.13 -10.86 -21.43
C GLU A 110 -11.63 -10.89 -21.16
N LEU A 111 -11.15 -10.06 -20.24
CA LEU A 111 -9.71 -9.97 -19.90
C LEU A 111 -9.21 -11.20 -19.13
N PHE A 112 -10.06 -11.77 -18.29
CA PHE A 112 -9.75 -12.90 -17.42
C PHE A 112 -10.86 -13.95 -17.58
N PRO A 113 -10.90 -14.68 -18.71
CA PRO A 113 -11.92 -15.70 -18.97
C PRO A 113 -11.80 -16.87 -18.00
N LYS A 114 -12.84 -17.71 -17.90
CA LYS A 114 -12.93 -18.82 -16.97
C LYS A 114 -11.72 -19.77 -17.05
N GLU A 115 -11.18 -19.95 -18.23
CA GLU A 115 -10.03 -20.80 -18.49
C GLU A 115 -8.72 -20.23 -17.90
N SER A 116 -8.70 -18.95 -17.56
CA SER A 116 -7.57 -18.30 -16.87
C SER A 116 -7.57 -18.49 -15.35
N ALA A 117 -8.62 -19.13 -14.80
CA ALA A 117 -8.70 -19.36 -13.37
C ALA A 117 -7.53 -20.22 -12.88
N LYS A 118 -6.89 -19.76 -11.81
CA LYS A 118 -5.78 -20.45 -11.16
C LYS A 118 -6.22 -20.94 -9.80
N PHE A 119 -5.97 -22.21 -9.53
CA PHE A 119 -6.23 -22.82 -8.24
C PHE A 119 -4.91 -23.19 -7.54
N VAL A 120 -4.87 -23.01 -6.24
CA VAL A 120 -3.74 -23.39 -5.40
C VAL A 120 -4.22 -24.28 -4.25
N PRO A 121 -3.38 -25.23 -3.78
CA PRO A 121 -3.72 -26.03 -2.61
C PRO A 121 -3.94 -25.14 -1.37
N VAL A 122 -4.98 -25.45 -0.62
CA VAL A 122 -5.22 -24.82 0.69
C VAL A 122 -4.21 -25.36 1.70
N THR A 123 -3.65 -24.47 2.52
CA THR A 123 -2.73 -24.83 3.59
C THR A 123 -3.30 -24.48 4.96
N ASN A 124 -2.96 -25.29 5.97
CA ASN A 124 -3.27 -24.98 7.36
C ASN A 124 -2.34 -23.86 7.92
N ASP A 125 -2.54 -23.48 9.18
CA ASP A 125 -1.75 -22.45 9.87
C ASP A 125 -0.24 -22.78 9.97
N LYS A 126 0.14 -24.04 9.73
CA LYS A 126 1.53 -24.53 9.70
C LYS A 126 2.09 -24.62 8.28
N ASN A 127 1.40 -24.01 7.27
CA ASN A 127 1.74 -24.09 5.84
C ASN A 127 1.78 -25.54 5.28
N GLN A 128 1.04 -26.47 5.86
CA GLN A 128 0.91 -27.83 5.36
C GLN A 128 -0.33 -27.93 4.48
N ILE A 129 -0.21 -28.58 3.33
CA ILE A 129 -1.32 -28.80 2.38
C ILE A 129 -2.42 -29.64 3.06
N ILE A 130 -3.66 -29.18 2.97
CA ILE A 130 -4.82 -29.89 3.47
C ILE A 130 -5.18 -30.98 2.47
N ARG A 131 -5.07 -32.25 2.90
CA ARG A 131 -5.49 -33.40 2.11
C ARG A 131 -6.97 -33.64 2.31
N THR A 132 -7.63 -34.11 1.26
CA THR A 132 -9.05 -34.44 1.29
C THR A 132 -9.32 -35.74 0.51
N ASP A 133 -10.33 -36.48 0.93
CA ASP A 133 -10.74 -37.72 0.26
C ASP A 133 -11.58 -37.47 -1.00
N SER A 134 -11.99 -36.22 -1.24
CA SER A 134 -12.95 -35.87 -2.32
C SER A 134 -12.48 -34.65 -3.19
N GLY A 135 -11.20 -34.30 -3.17
CA GLY A 135 -10.69 -33.19 -3.95
C GLY A 135 -10.51 -33.53 -5.45
N GLU A 136 -10.60 -32.51 -6.30
CA GLU A 136 -10.47 -32.64 -7.75
C GLU A 136 -9.02 -32.66 -8.25
N TYR A 137 -8.04 -32.33 -7.41
CA TYR A 137 -6.63 -32.20 -7.78
C TYR A 137 -5.77 -33.27 -7.13
N PHE A 138 -4.94 -33.90 -7.95
CA PHE A 138 -4.02 -34.94 -7.54
C PHE A 138 -2.61 -34.41 -7.42
N THR A 139 -1.98 -34.60 -6.27
CA THR A 139 -0.56 -34.33 -6.08
C THR A 139 0.18 -35.66 -6.06
N PRO A 140 1.14 -35.87 -6.98
CA PRO A 140 1.93 -37.10 -7.00
C PRO A 140 2.84 -37.17 -5.76
N THR A 141 2.95 -38.36 -5.18
CA THR A 141 3.86 -38.67 -4.07
C THR A 141 4.62 -39.96 -4.38
N GLU A 142 5.66 -40.26 -3.60
CA GLU A 142 6.38 -41.53 -3.68
C GLU A 142 5.48 -42.77 -3.42
N HIS A 143 4.33 -42.57 -2.78
CA HIS A 143 3.38 -43.62 -2.40
C HIS A 143 2.04 -43.55 -3.14
N GLY A 144 1.94 -42.77 -4.23
CA GLY A 144 0.71 -42.63 -5.01
C GLY A 144 0.21 -41.18 -5.09
N PHE A 145 -1.10 -41.05 -5.39
CA PHE A 145 -1.76 -39.76 -5.51
C PHE A 145 -2.70 -39.55 -4.32
N TYR A 146 -2.80 -38.32 -3.86
CA TYR A 146 -3.85 -37.91 -2.94
C TYR A 146 -4.53 -36.64 -3.45
N THR A 147 -5.77 -36.47 -3.09
CA THR A 147 -6.54 -35.29 -3.40
C THR A 147 -6.25 -34.18 -2.38
N VAL A 148 -6.29 -32.93 -2.83
CA VAL A 148 -6.07 -31.77 -2.00
C VAL A 148 -7.24 -30.79 -2.11
N GLU A 149 -7.55 -30.11 -1.03
CA GLU A 149 -8.44 -28.97 -1.10
C GLU A 149 -7.75 -27.82 -1.83
N VAL A 150 -8.46 -27.18 -2.76
CA VAL A 150 -7.92 -26.06 -3.53
C VAL A 150 -8.80 -24.83 -3.40
N GLU A 151 -8.17 -23.67 -3.49
CA GLU A 151 -8.85 -22.38 -3.59
C GLU A 151 -8.42 -21.63 -4.85
N GLU A 152 -9.36 -20.89 -5.43
CA GLU A 152 -9.08 -20.05 -6.57
C GLU A 152 -8.32 -18.80 -6.13
N VAL A 153 -7.28 -18.44 -6.90
CA VAL A 153 -6.55 -17.17 -6.74
C VAL A 153 -7.27 -16.11 -7.56
N PRO A 154 -8.00 -15.17 -6.94
CA PRO A 154 -8.73 -14.16 -7.69
C PRO A 154 -7.81 -13.10 -8.31
N VAL A 155 -8.37 -12.33 -9.23
CA VAL A 155 -7.80 -11.07 -9.69
C VAL A 155 -8.16 -10.00 -8.68
N TYR A 156 -7.15 -9.25 -8.23
CA TYR A 156 -7.32 -8.09 -7.36
C TYR A 156 -7.00 -6.80 -8.08
N ILE A 157 -7.88 -5.82 -7.99
CA ILE A 157 -7.65 -4.45 -8.42
C ILE A 157 -7.60 -3.59 -7.16
N TYR A 158 -6.43 -3.06 -6.84
CA TYR A 158 -6.22 -2.22 -5.67
C TYR A 158 -6.21 -0.75 -6.08
N GLY A 159 -6.89 0.09 -5.30
CA GLY A 159 -6.96 1.53 -5.57
C GLY A 159 -7.24 2.34 -4.33
N GLU A 160 -7.19 3.65 -4.49
CA GLU A 160 -7.54 4.61 -3.47
C GLU A 160 -8.89 5.23 -3.81
N PHE A 161 -9.84 5.15 -2.86
CA PHE A 161 -11.11 5.84 -2.91
C PHE A 161 -10.97 7.18 -2.19
N PHE A 162 -11.29 8.28 -2.86
CA PHE A 162 -11.06 9.63 -2.36
C PHE A 162 -12.07 10.64 -2.90
N GLY A 163 -12.03 11.87 -2.41
CA GLY A 163 -12.89 12.97 -2.83
C GLY A 163 -13.92 13.34 -1.78
N LYS A 164 -15.16 13.59 -2.18
CA LYS A 164 -16.23 14.15 -1.35
C LYS A 164 -16.38 13.44 -0.02
N LYS A 165 -16.20 14.18 1.09
CA LYS A 165 -16.33 13.69 2.48
C LYS A 165 -15.40 12.53 2.86
N ILE A 166 -14.38 12.26 2.04
CA ILE A 166 -13.35 11.30 2.37
C ILE A 166 -12.16 12.04 2.95
N GLN A 167 -11.61 11.51 4.05
CA GLN A 167 -10.59 12.17 4.87
C GLN A 167 -11.02 13.63 5.17
N LYS A 168 -10.22 14.49 5.61
CA LYS A 168 -10.48 15.87 6.07
C LYS A 168 -11.50 16.70 5.22
N GLY A 169 -12.56 16.06 4.71
CA GLY A 169 -13.68 16.73 4.05
C GLY A 169 -13.55 16.93 2.54
N GLY A 170 -12.86 16.06 1.81
CA GLY A 170 -12.84 16.10 0.35
C GLY A 170 -11.78 17.04 -0.22
N ASN A 171 -10.57 16.86 0.21
CA ASN A 171 -9.44 17.74 -0.13
C ASN A 171 -9.18 17.87 -1.64
N TYR A 172 -9.36 16.79 -2.40
CA TYR A 172 -9.18 16.81 -3.87
C TYR A 172 -10.43 17.32 -4.59
N ASP A 173 -11.60 16.82 -4.16
CA ASP A 173 -12.87 17.11 -4.84
C ASP A 173 -14.00 17.22 -3.82
N LYS A 174 -14.67 18.38 -3.79
CA LYS A 174 -15.80 18.64 -2.87
C LYS A 174 -17.11 18.01 -3.34
N ASP A 175 -17.22 17.70 -4.61
CA ASP A 175 -18.48 17.34 -5.26
C ASP A 175 -18.54 15.87 -5.67
N LYS A 176 -17.39 15.26 -5.97
CA LYS A 176 -17.30 13.92 -6.53
C LYS A 176 -16.40 13.00 -5.73
N ASN A 177 -16.77 11.73 -5.70
CA ASN A 177 -15.90 10.65 -5.28
C ASN A 177 -15.21 10.04 -6.49
N ARG A 178 -14.01 9.52 -6.29
CA ARG A 178 -13.13 8.93 -7.30
C ARG A 178 -12.51 7.65 -6.78
N PHE A 179 -12.09 6.81 -7.70
CA PHE A 179 -11.31 5.61 -7.40
C PHE A 179 -10.19 5.48 -8.43
N ASN A 180 -8.97 5.74 -7.99
CA ASN A 180 -7.79 5.60 -8.82
C ASN A 180 -7.05 4.32 -8.44
N ILE A 181 -6.81 3.45 -9.41
CA ILE A 181 -6.10 2.20 -9.15
C ILE A 181 -4.60 2.44 -9.07
N PHE A 182 -3.94 1.68 -8.22
CA PHE A 182 -2.49 1.75 -8.07
C PHE A 182 -1.80 0.40 -8.25
N ASP A 183 -2.54 -0.70 -8.26
CA ASP A 183 -2.00 -2.03 -8.49
C ASP A 183 -3.06 -3.01 -8.98
N ILE A 184 -2.64 -3.98 -9.79
CA ILE A 184 -3.45 -5.15 -10.16
C ILE A 184 -2.62 -6.39 -9.87
N CYS A 185 -3.26 -7.39 -9.26
CA CYS A 185 -2.63 -8.69 -8.99
C CYS A 185 -3.43 -9.77 -9.73
N VAL A 186 -2.77 -10.47 -10.65
CA VAL A 186 -3.34 -11.55 -11.46
C VAL A 186 -2.63 -12.85 -11.09
N GLN A 187 -3.37 -13.86 -10.69
CA GLN A 187 -2.81 -15.18 -10.32
C GLN A 187 -1.69 -15.12 -9.27
N GLY A 188 -1.74 -14.13 -8.35
CA GLY A 188 -0.73 -13.90 -7.32
C GLY A 188 0.47 -13.03 -7.76
N TRP A 189 0.50 -12.56 -9.01
CA TRP A 189 1.55 -11.68 -9.55
C TRP A 189 1.05 -10.27 -9.74
N TYR A 190 1.78 -9.29 -9.23
CA TYR A 190 1.52 -7.89 -9.50
C TYR A 190 1.98 -7.53 -10.91
N VAL A 191 1.11 -6.91 -11.68
CA VAL A 191 1.43 -6.52 -13.05
C VAL A 191 2.40 -5.34 -13.08
N PRO A 192 3.29 -5.26 -14.08
CA PRO A 192 4.15 -4.10 -14.28
C PRO A 192 3.33 -2.87 -14.71
N ILE A 193 3.92 -1.67 -14.60
CA ILE A 193 3.22 -0.39 -14.79
C ILE A 193 2.59 -0.23 -16.18
N ASN A 194 3.26 -0.70 -17.22
CA ASN A 194 2.73 -0.65 -18.59
C ASN A 194 1.45 -1.50 -18.74
N MET A 195 1.42 -2.68 -18.12
CA MET A 195 0.22 -3.53 -18.10
C MET A 195 -0.87 -2.93 -17.19
N LEU A 196 -0.50 -2.31 -16.06
CA LEU A 196 -1.44 -1.60 -15.20
C LEU A 196 -2.20 -0.52 -15.99
N ASN A 197 -1.46 0.29 -16.76
CA ASN A 197 -2.04 1.33 -17.58
C ASN A 197 -2.94 0.77 -18.70
N ASP A 198 -2.54 -0.33 -19.35
CA ASP A 198 -3.35 -0.99 -20.38
C ASP A 198 -4.66 -1.55 -19.79
N TYR A 199 -4.58 -2.26 -18.65
CA TYR A 199 -5.78 -2.75 -17.98
C TYR A 199 -6.67 -1.60 -17.49
N ALA A 200 -6.09 -0.54 -16.94
CA ALA A 200 -6.84 0.63 -16.49
C ALA A 200 -7.64 1.26 -17.67
N ALA A 201 -6.96 1.46 -18.80
CA ALA A 201 -7.59 2.00 -20.00
C ALA A 201 -8.76 1.11 -20.50
N LYS A 202 -8.55 -0.21 -20.55
CA LYS A 202 -9.61 -1.16 -20.94
C LYS A 202 -10.79 -1.17 -19.98
N LEU A 203 -10.52 -1.03 -18.67
CA LEU A 203 -11.54 -0.99 -17.63
C LEU A 203 -12.20 0.40 -17.49
N GLY A 204 -11.67 1.44 -18.16
CA GLY A 204 -12.11 2.82 -18.01
C GLY A 204 -11.93 3.33 -16.58
N LEU A 205 -10.80 2.99 -15.94
CA LEU A 205 -10.41 3.42 -14.61
C LEU A 205 -9.18 4.32 -14.66
N ASP A 206 -9.14 5.31 -13.78
CA ASP A 206 -7.97 6.16 -13.60
C ASP A 206 -6.89 5.43 -12.77
N VAL A 207 -5.63 5.72 -13.08
CA VAL A 207 -4.45 5.25 -12.31
C VAL A 207 -3.97 6.34 -11.38
N ALA A 208 -3.38 5.97 -10.24
CA ALA A 208 -2.66 6.93 -9.39
C ALA A 208 -1.59 7.64 -10.23
N PRO A 209 -1.52 9.00 -10.18
CA PRO A 209 -0.66 9.75 -11.08
C PRO A 209 0.80 9.33 -10.99
N TYR A 210 1.39 9.04 -12.13
CA TYR A 210 2.81 8.76 -12.25
C TYR A 210 3.60 10.07 -12.29
N ILE A 211 4.59 10.20 -11.41
CA ILE A 211 5.43 11.41 -11.30
C ILE A 211 6.66 11.31 -12.18
N GLY A 212 7.27 10.11 -12.25
CA GLY A 212 8.49 9.87 -12.97
C GLY A 212 9.42 8.89 -12.27
N GLN A 213 10.61 8.71 -12.83
CA GLN A 213 11.66 7.88 -12.24
C GLN A 213 12.65 8.74 -11.46
N MET A 214 12.77 8.49 -10.17
CA MET A 214 13.63 9.22 -9.24
C MET A 214 14.38 8.25 -8.33
N SER A 215 15.54 8.68 -7.82
CA SER A 215 16.14 8.06 -6.64
C SER A 215 15.34 8.41 -5.37
N ILE A 216 15.55 7.70 -4.28
CA ILE A 216 14.87 8.03 -3.01
C ILE A 216 15.23 9.44 -2.52
N PRO A 217 16.52 9.91 -2.55
CA PRO A 217 16.83 11.28 -2.18
C PRO A 217 16.14 12.35 -3.05
N GLU A 218 15.98 12.10 -4.38
CA GLU A 218 15.25 13.01 -5.26
C GLU A 218 13.76 13.07 -4.90
N ALA A 219 13.14 11.92 -4.64
CA ALA A 219 11.74 11.82 -4.23
C ALA A 219 11.50 12.45 -2.84
N GLU A 220 12.43 12.25 -1.91
CA GLU A 220 12.40 12.86 -0.59
C GLU A 220 12.45 14.40 -0.68
N LYS A 221 13.37 14.93 -1.46
CA LYS A 221 13.48 16.37 -1.70
C LYS A 221 12.16 16.95 -2.22
N MET A 222 11.56 16.32 -3.22
CA MET A 222 10.26 16.74 -3.78
C MET A 222 9.15 16.77 -2.72
N VAL A 223 9.12 15.75 -1.84
CA VAL A 223 8.13 15.68 -0.76
C VAL A 223 8.34 16.75 0.29
N ILE A 224 9.60 17.05 0.65
CA ILE A 224 9.94 18.12 1.61
C ILE A 224 9.56 19.50 1.07
N GLU A 225 9.82 19.76 -0.21
CA GLU A 225 9.44 21.00 -0.88
C GLU A 225 7.92 21.14 -1.01
N GLY A 226 7.22 20.01 -1.04
CA GLY A 226 5.77 19.93 -1.28
C GLY A 226 5.43 20.13 -2.75
N PHE A 227 4.39 19.44 -3.22
CA PHE A 227 3.93 19.58 -4.59
C PHE A 227 2.39 19.46 -4.66
N LYS A 228 1.83 20.13 -5.67
CA LYS A 228 0.40 20.15 -5.91
C LYS A 228 -0.06 18.80 -6.48
N THR A 229 -1.34 18.49 -6.28
CA THR A 229 -1.93 17.27 -6.83
C THR A 229 -1.75 17.15 -8.33
N LEU A 230 -1.42 15.96 -8.77
CA LEU A 230 -1.37 15.56 -10.17
C LEU A 230 -2.63 14.82 -10.61
N VAL A 231 -3.60 14.65 -9.71
CA VAL A 231 -4.91 14.04 -10.08
C VAL A 231 -5.65 15.01 -11.02
N PRO A 232 -5.98 14.57 -12.24
CA PRO A 232 -6.59 15.46 -13.22
C PRO A 232 -8.04 15.80 -12.87
N ASN A 233 -8.50 16.98 -13.30
CA ASN A 233 -9.91 17.40 -13.23
C ASN A 233 -10.52 17.37 -11.82
N VAL A 234 -9.73 17.67 -10.79
CA VAL A 234 -10.21 17.84 -9.42
C VAL A 234 -10.73 19.26 -9.20
N SER A 235 -11.65 19.45 -8.26
CA SER A 235 -12.17 20.79 -7.94
C SER A 235 -11.19 21.64 -7.12
N ASN A 236 -10.15 21.04 -6.53
CA ASN A 236 -9.07 21.70 -5.81
C ASN A 236 -7.70 21.34 -6.39
N PRO A 237 -7.28 21.96 -7.51
CA PRO A 237 -5.99 21.68 -8.15
C PRO A 237 -4.78 22.16 -7.36
N ASP A 238 -4.98 23.02 -6.36
CA ASP A 238 -3.93 23.53 -5.50
C ASP A 238 -3.71 22.68 -4.24
N TYR A 239 -4.46 21.59 -4.10
CA TYR A 239 -4.26 20.67 -2.99
C TYR A 239 -2.84 20.09 -3.02
N LEU A 240 -2.16 20.11 -1.86
CA LEU A 240 -0.83 19.51 -1.72
C LEU A 240 -0.96 17.99 -1.54
N GLU A 241 -0.21 17.25 -2.33
CA GLU A 241 -0.19 15.79 -2.23
C GLU A 241 0.28 15.31 -0.85
N GLU A 242 -0.27 14.18 -0.41
CA GLU A 242 0.12 13.55 0.86
C GLU A 242 1.59 13.11 0.83
N GLY A 243 2.13 12.86 -0.37
CA GLY A 243 3.50 12.41 -0.57
C GLY A 243 3.67 11.55 -1.83
N ILE A 244 4.63 10.66 -1.76
CA ILE A 244 5.04 9.76 -2.86
C ILE A 244 4.96 8.31 -2.40
N VAL A 245 4.53 7.42 -3.30
CA VAL A 245 4.76 5.97 -3.22
C VAL A 245 5.79 5.62 -4.28
N ALA A 246 6.91 5.02 -3.86
CA ALA A 246 8.03 4.67 -4.72
C ALA A 246 8.27 3.16 -4.73
N ARG A 247 8.50 2.59 -5.90
CA ARG A 247 8.87 1.17 -6.10
C ARG A 247 10.02 1.08 -7.10
N PRO A 248 11.01 0.18 -6.87
CA PRO A 248 12.13 0.05 -7.80
C PRO A 248 11.64 -0.23 -9.22
N VAL A 249 12.24 0.43 -10.22
CA VAL A 249 11.93 0.21 -11.65
C VAL A 249 12.12 -1.25 -12.03
N VAL A 250 13.22 -1.87 -11.55
CA VAL A 250 13.40 -3.31 -11.62
C VAL A 250 12.80 -3.93 -10.36
N PRO A 251 11.76 -4.77 -10.48
CA PRO A 251 11.12 -5.37 -9.31
C PRO A 251 12.10 -6.22 -8.50
N ILE A 252 12.38 -5.80 -7.29
CA ILE A 252 13.21 -6.53 -6.32
C ILE A 252 12.37 -6.87 -5.09
N LYS A 253 12.77 -7.92 -4.39
CA LYS A 253 12.13 -8.38 -3.16
C LYS A 253 13.09 -8.23 -1.98
N ASP A 254 12.53 -7.99 -0.81
CA ASP A 254 13.28 -8.02 0.43
C ASP A 254 13.75 -9.46 0.77
N PRO A 255 14.63 -9.65 1.77
CA PRO A 255 15.08 -10.98 2.18
C PRO A 255 13.95 -11.94 2.62
N ARG A 256 12.77 -11.41 2.95
CA ARG A 256 11.56 -12.18 3.30
C ARG A 256 10.69 -12.50 2.09
N GLY A 257 11.12 -12.15 0.87
CA GLY A 257 10.40 -12.36 -0.37
C GLY A 257 9.28 -11.34 -0.63
N LYS A 258 9.15 -10.27 0.15
CA LYS A 258 8.16 -9.22 -0.06
C LYS A 258 8.64 -8.22 -1.11
N ARG A 259 7.71 -7.71 -1.90
CA ARG A 259 7.98 -6.64 -2.86
C ARG A 259 8.38 -5.36 -2.13
N ILE A 260 9.45 -4.73 -2.60
CA ILE A 260 9.91 -3.45 -2.05
C ILE A 260 9.02 -2.33 -2.59
N ILE A 261 8.34 -1.66 -1.67
CA ILE A 261 7.56 -0.45 -1.91
C ILE A 261 7.69 0.43 -0.66
N VAL A 262 7.99 1.69 -0.85
CA VAL A 262 8.11 2.66 0.24
C VAL A 262 7.18 3.84 0.03
N LYS A 263 6.76 4.47 1.12
CA LYS A 263 6.01 5.73 1.10
C LYS A 263 6.78 6.81 1.81
N ILE A 264 6.80 7.98 1.21
CA ILE A 264 7.41 9.21 1.72
C ILE A 264 6.27 10.21 1.90
N LYS A 265 6.05 10.70 3.13
CA LYS A 265 4.89 11.53 3.46
C LYS A 265 5.29 12.93 3.86
N THR A 266 4.68 13.93 3.27
CA THR A 266 4.87 15.33 3.61
C THR A 266 4.61 15.62 5.10
N CYS A 267 3.56 15.02 5.68
CA CYS A 267 3.24 15.21 7.09
C CYS A 267 4.33 14.72 8.04
N ASP A 268 5.09 13.67 7.67
CA ASP A 268 6.15 13.14 8.53
C ASP A 268 7.27 14.16 8.75
N TYR A 269 7.66 14.89 7.70
CA TYR A 269 8.66 15.95 7.77
C TYR A 269 8.12 17.19 8.48
N ASN A 270 6.91 17.62 8.15
CA ASN A 270 6.28 18.79 8.80
C ASN A 270 6.12 18.58 10.31
N GLU A 271 5.73 17.38 10.73
CA GLU A 271 5.59 17.04 12.14
C GLU A 271 6.94 17.01 12.87
N LEU A 272 8.00 16.51 12.24
CA LEU A 272 9.34 16.56 12.81
C LEU A 272 9.83 18.00 12.92
N GLN A 273 9.68 18.80 11.87
CA GLN A 273 10.09 20.21 11.88
C GLN A 273 9.34 21.03 12.95
N ALA A 274 8.04 20.77 13.12
CA ALA A 274 7.26 21.40 14.18
C ALA A 274 7.80 21.02 15.58
N ALA A 275 8.15 19.77 15.80
CA ALA A 275 8.74 19.31 17.06
C ALA A 275 10.12 19.94 17.30
N ILE A 276 10.98 20.01 16.28
CA ILE A 276 12.28 20.67 16.35
C ILE A 276 12.12 22.15 16.71
N LYS A 277 11.19 22.84 16.04
CA LYS A 277 10.91 24.26 16.34
C LYS A 277 10.41 24.46 17.77
N GLN A 278 9.62 23.54 18.29
CA GLN A 278 9.10 23.60 19.66
C GLN A 278 10.19 23.38 20.72
N VAL A 279 11.11 22.44 20.47
CA VAL A 279 12.11 22.01 21.46
C VAL A 279 13.42 22.76 21.32
N GLY A 280 13.80 23.14 20.10
CA GLY A 280 15.04 23.77 19.72
C GLY A 280 15.95 22.78 18.96
N GLU A 281 16.66 23.29 17.95
CA GLU A 281 17.50 22.48 17.06
C GLU A 281 18.66 21.80 17.82
N GLU A 282 19.33 22.56 18.70
CA GLU A 282 20.42 22.02 19.54
C GLU A 282 19.93 20.86 20.41
N GLU A 283 18.78 21.01 21.02
CA GLU A 283 18.16 19.98 21.85
C GLU A 283 17.71 18.77 21.01
N TYR A 284 17.29 18.96 19.77
CA TYR A 284 17.00 17.87 18.86
C TYR A 284 18.25 17.01 18.59
N PHE A 285 19.40 17.63 18.32
CA PHE A 285 20.64 16.87 18.08
C PHE A 285 21.07 16.10 19.33
N LYS A 286 20.98 16.70 20.53
CA LYS A 286 21.26 16.00 21.79
C LYS A 286 20.31 14.84 22.01
N PHE A 287 19.01 15.03 21.76
CA PHE A 287 18.00 13.99 21.86
C PHE A 287 18.26 12.85 20.87
N ASN A 288 18.50 13.18 19.59
CA ASN A 288 18.73 12.16 18.56
C ASN A 288 19.94 11.28 18.90
N ALA A 289 21.06 11.86 19.30
CA ALA A 289 22.24 11.12 19.74
C ALA A 289 21.91 10.22 20.94
N TRP A 290 21.27 10.78 21.97
CA TRP A 290 20.87 10.00 23.14
C TRP A 290 19.94 8.86 22.81
N TYR A 291 18.93 9.08 21.94
CA TYR A 291 18.00 8.03 21.55
C TYR A 291 18.68 6.87 20.83
N LEU A 292 19.56 7.18 19.88
CA LEU A 292 20.28 6.15 19.12
C LEU A 292 21.21 5.31 20.00
N ASP A 293 21.87 5.94 20.97
CA ASP A 293 22.73 5.23 21.93
C ASP A 293 21.92 4.30 22.85
N ASN A 294 20.68 4.65 23.17
CA ASN A 294 19.81 3.91 24.10
C ASN A 294 18.67 3.14 23.40
N GLN A 295 18.62 3.12 22.07
CA GLN A 295 17.48 2.62 21.29
C GLN A 295 17.09 1.17 21.64
N LYS A 296 18.07 0.29 21.79
CA LYS A 296 17.83 -1.14 22.11
C LYS A 296 17.13 -1.31 23.45
N GLU A 297 17.50 -0.51 24.43
CA GLU A 297 16.91 -0.54 25.77
C GLU A 297 15.51 0.07 25.80
N ILE A 298 15.31 1.17 25.03
CA ILE A 298 14.02 1.86 24.92
C ILE A 298 12.98 1.02 24.15
N GLU A 299 13.42 0.25 23.14
CA GLU A 299 12.52 -0.52 22.29
C GLU A 299 12.33 -1.98 22.75
N SER A 300 13.08 -2.44 23.78
CA SER A 300 12.88 -3.74 24.42
C SER A 300 11.63 -3.75 25.30
#